data_bdb95c9c2328db5cca9cd9c7e6eec450
#
_entry.id   bdb95c9c2328db5cca9cd9c7e6eec450
#
_cell.length_a   1.000
_cell.length_b   1.000
_cell.length_c   1.000
_cell.angle_alpha   90.00
_cell.angle_beta   90.00
_cell.angle_gamma   90.00
#
_symmetry.space_group_name_H-M   'P 1'
#
loop_
_entity.id
_entity.type
_entity.pdbx_description
1 polymer ?
#
loop_
_entity_poly.entity_id
_entity_poly.type
_entity_poly.pdbx_seq_one_letter_code
_entity_poly.pdbx_strand_id
1 'polypeptide(L)'
;MGDIIDLDGMLDEIDENVRDEIASQPEVVDKGAELDISKLPVEARRWFKVSGVLAVVADLKGSTKLGTGKRAASTASIYQAGTGNVVRVFNRFEADFIAIQGDGAFALFWGEKNFERAMCAAITVRTFSQKFSERLEKKWPDSPKTGFKVGVAEGRLLVKRVGTLRNRDEQEPVWAGKPVNYAAKAAQAAEREEVIVTGSVWDRVEKNDYLAISCGCPDGPSTGIWKNVEIPNLPDDEPEAQGRLLEAGWCETHGDEFCNAVLSGLRKREGVDQLRAAVQMSQFESAVAAKARMARENRNVGPR
;
A
#
# COMPACT_ATOMS: atom_id res chain seq x y z
N MET A 1 -1.59 38.30 27.02
CA MET A 1 -0.16 38.05 27.31
C MET A 1 0.01 36.56 27.13
N GLY A 2 0.76 36.12 26.13
CA GLY A 2 1.08 34.70 26.01
C GLY A 2 1.93 34.30 27.19
N ASP A 3 1.67 33.14 27.78
CA ASP A 3 2.48 32.58 28.83
C ASP A 3 3.92 32.43 28.33
N ILE A 4 4.89 32.83 29.13
CA ILE A 4 6.32 32.64 28.82
C ILE A 4 6.56 31.13 28.83
N ILE A 5 7.01 30.57 27.73
CA ILE A 5 7.35 29.15 27.63
C ILE A 5 8.69 28.94 28.36
N ASP A 6 8.68 28.13 29.39
CA ASP A 6 9.91 27.58 30.02
C ASP A 6 10.43 26.45 29.12
N LEU A 7 11.32 26.79 28.19
CA LEU A 7 11.85 25.83 27.21
C LEU A 7 12.72 24.76 27.85
N ASP A 8 13.55 25.15 28.84
CA ASP A 8 14.47 24.19 29.49
C ASP A 8 13.69 23.17 30.31
N GLY A 9 12.71 23.63 31.12
CA GLY A 9 11.83 22.72 31.86
C GLY A 9 11.02 21.79 30.97
N MET A 10 10.51 22.30 29.83
CA MET A 10 9.78 21.47 28.85
C MET A 10 10.69 20.40 28.22
N LEU A 11 11.94 20.73 27.89
CA LEU A 11 12.89 19.78 27.30
C LEU A 11 13.32 18.71 28.30
N ASP A 12 13.49 19.07 29.58
CA ASP A 12 13.78 18.11 30.64
C ASP A 12 12.64 17.12 30.85
N GLU A 13 11.38 17.58 30.86
CA GLU A 13 10.20 16.71 30.93
C GLU A 13 10.13 15.76 29.73
N ILE A 14 10.43 16.23 28.51
CA ILE A 14 10.48 15.41 27.30
C ILE A 14 11.58 14.35 27.43
N ASP A 15 12.79 14.69 27.89
CA ASP A 15 13.90 13.75 28.07
C ASP A 15 13.55 12.65 29.08
N GLU A 16 12.94 13.02 30.22
CA GLU A 16 12.44 12.04 31.18
C GLU A 16 11.42 11.08 30.55
N ASN A 17 10.47 11.60 29.79
CA ASN A 17 9.46 10.79 29.09
C ASN A 17 10.11 9.82 28.10
N VAL A 18 11.09 10.28 27.32
CA VAL A 18 11.84 9.42 26.38
C VAL A 18 12.57 8.33 27.15
N ARG A 19 13.26 8.68 28.23
CA ARG A 19 14.00 7.73 29.07
C ARG A 19 13.08 6.65 29.65
N ASP A 20 11.92 7.03 30.17
CA ASP A 20 10.93 6.10 30.71
C ASP A 20 10.34 5.17 29.66
N GLU A 21 10.02 5.71 28.47
CA GLU A 21 9.47 4.89 27.37
C GLU A 21 10.45 3.85 26.84
N ILE A 22 11.76 4.14 26.79
CA ILE A 22 12.78 3.20 26.30
C ILE A 22 13.38 2.32 27.40
N ALA A 23 13.13 2.59 28.68
CA ALA A 23 13.71 1.84 29.81
C ALA A 23 13.30 0.38 29.86
N SER A 24 12.12 0.02 29.36
CA SER A 24 11.62 -1.36 29.31
C SER A 24 10.67 -1.58 28.12
N GLN A 25 10.50 -2.84 27.72
CA GLN A 25 9.56 -3.18 26.66
C GLN A 25 8.11 -2.95 27.12
N PRO A 26 7.24 -2.36 26.27
CA PRO A 26 5.84 -2.24 26.56
C PRO A 26 5.12 -3.62 26.55
N GLU A 27 3.99 -3.69 27.22
CA GLU A 27 3.10 -4.87 27.12
C GLU A 27 2.54 -4.97 25.70
N VAL A 28 2.58 -6.17 25.11
CA VAL A 28 1.99 -6.43 23.80
C VAL A 28 0.88 -7.46 23.94
N VAL A 29 -0.35 -7.04 23.60
CA VAL A 29 -1.54 -7.90 23.63
C VAL A 29 -1.95 -8.26 22.22
N ASP A 30 -1.97 -9.55 21.91
CA ASP A 30 -2.44 -10.04 20.61
C ASP A 30 -3.96 -9.93 20.51
N LYS A 31 -4.47 -9.20 19.53
CA LYS A 31 -5.89 -9.03 19.25
C LYS A 31 -6.34 -9.80 18.00
N GLY A 32 -5.41 -10.31 17.22
CA GLY A 32 -5.73 -11.02 15.99
C GLY A 32 -6.71 -10.24 15.10
N ALA A 33 -7.73 -10.94 14.61
CA ALA A 33 -8.78 -10.35 13.76
C ALA A 33 -9.80 -9.49 14.55
N GLU A 34 -9.79 -9.53 15.88
CA GLU A 34 -10.77 -8.85 16.73
C GLU A 34 -10.30 -7.45 17.17
N LEU A 35 -9.33 -6.88 16.47
CA LEU A 35 -8.86 -5.53 16.77
C LEU A 35 -9.98 -4.51 16.57
N ASP A 36 -10.35 -3.83 17.66
CA ASP A 36 -11.29 -2.72 17.67
C ASP A 36 -10.56 -1.39 17.92
N ILE A 37 -10.52 -0.53 16.90
CA ILE A 37 -9.82 0.76 16.94
C ILE A 37 -10.38 1.69 18.02
N SER A 38 -11.68 1.57 18.34
CA SER A 38 -12.32 2.39 19.36
C SER A 38 -11.80 2.11 20.77
N LYS A 39 -11.23 0.90 20.97
CA LYS A 39 -10.70 0.40 22.25
C LYS A 39 -9.16 0.46 22.34
N LEU A 40 -8.51 1.18 21.44
CA LEU A 40 -7.05 1.33 21.50
C LEU A 40 -6.60 2.02 22.79
N PRO A 41 -5.58 1.48 23.47
CA PRO A 41 -5.04 2.10 24.68
C PRO A 41 -4.36 3.44 24.36
N VAL A 42 -4.48 4.37 25.28
CA VAL A 42 -3.86 5.71 25.21
C VAL A 42 -2.76 5.87 26.25
N GLU A 43 -3.14 5.75 27.52
CA GLU A 43 -2.24 6.06 28.64
C GLU A 43 -1.34 4.88 29.05
N ALA A 44 -1.79 3.65 28.84
CA ALA A 44 -1.03 2.47 29.24
C ALA A 44 0.17 2.23 28.31
N ARG A 45 1.30 1.81 28.85
CA ARG A 45 2.45 1.29 28.08
C ARG A 45 2.10 -0.08 27.48
N ARG A 46 1.01 -0.11 26.69
CA ARG A 46 0.43 -1.30 26.09
C ARG A 46 0.17 -1.06 24.62
N TRP A 47 0.57 -2.03 23.79
CA TRP A 47 0.31 -2.05 22.35
C TRP A 47 -0.56 -3.25 22.00
N PHE A 48 -1.48 -3.07 21.07
CA PHE A 48 -2.22 -4.17 20.49
C PHE A 48 -1.49 -4.67 19.25
N LYS A 49 -1.38 -6.00 19.13
CA LYS A 49 -0.79 -6.67 17.96
C LYS A 49 -1.89 -7.22 17.09
N VAL A 50 -1.74 -7.02 15.79
CA VAL A 50 -2.54 -7.65 14.74
C VAL A 50 -1.60 -8.21 13.68
N SER A 51 -1.86 -9.44 13.25
CA SER A 51 -1.03 -10.17 12.27
C SER A 51 -1.80 -10.36 10.96
N GLY A 52 -1.07 -10.53 9.85
CA GLY A 52 -1.65 -10.69 8.53
C GLY A 52 -2.40 -9.45 8.04
N VAL A 53 -1.97 -8.27 8.47
CA VAL A 53 -2.56 -7.01 7.99
C VAL A 53 -2.03 -6.70 6.61
N LEU A 54 -2.92 -6.40 5.67
CA LEU A 54 -2.54 -5.78 4.41
C LEU A 54 -2.66 -4.27 4.50
N ALA A 55 -1.60 -3.57 4.12
CA ALA A 55 -1.59 -2.13 3.92
C ALA A 55 -1.64 -1.81 2.43
N VAL A 56 -2.54 -0.93 2.04
CA VAL A 56 -2.64 -0.37 0.68
C VAL A 56 -2.39 1.12 0.78
N VAL A 57 -1.34 1.59 0.15
CA VAL A 57 -0.99 3.03 0.07
C VAL A 57 -1.28 3.51 -1.34
N ALA A 58 -2.04 4.58 -1.47
CA ALA A 58 -2.29 5.29 -2.72
C ALA A 58 -1.73 6.71 -2.60
N ASP A 59 -0.75 7.04 -3.43
CA ASP A 59 -0.03 8.32 -3.43
C ASP A 59 -0.17 9.02 -4.78
N LEU A 60 -0.40 10.33 -4.79
CA LEU A 60 -0.64 11.09 -6.01
C LEU A 60 0.68 11.57 -6.62
N LYS A 61 1.08 11.05 -7.76
CA LYS A 61 2.31 11.43 -8.44
C LYS A 61 2.29 12.90 -8.84
N GLY A 62 3.35 13.62 -8.45
CA GLY A 62 3.59 14.99 -8.90
C GLY A 62 2.64 16.05 -8.32
N SER A 63 1.98 15.76 -7.21
CA SER A 63 1.02 16.65 -6.51
C SER A 63 1.57 18.04 -6.21
N THR A 64 2.84 18.14 -5.86
CA THR A 64 3.53 19.43 -5.60
C THR A 64 3.43 20.40 -6.79
N LYS A 65 3.34 19.88 -8.01
CA LYS A 65 3.24 20.69 -9.24
C LYS A 65 1.79 20.90 -9.70
N LEU A 66 0.81 20.24 -9.08
CA LEU A 66 -0.59 20.32 -9.50
C LEU A 66 -1.20 21.72 -9.41
N GLY A 67 -0.75 22.52 -8.45
CA GLY A 67 -1.17 23.90 -8.27
C GLY A 67 -0.60 24.89 -9.27
N THR A 68 0.46 24.52 -10.02
CA THR A 68 1.14 25.42 -10.94
C THR A 68 0.19 25.87 -12.05
N GLY A 69 0.03 27.18 -12.21
CA GLY A 69 -0.85 27.77 -13.22
C GLY A 69 -2.36 27.64 -12.96
N LYS A 70 -2.77 27.14 -11.79
CA LYS A 70 -4.19 26.98 -11.42
C LYS A 70 -4.60 27.86 -10.26
N ARG A 71 -5.90 28.16 -10.18
CA ARG A 71 -6.49 28.79 -9.00
C ARG A 71 -6.51 27.78 -7.84
N ALA A 72 -6.30 28.24 -6.60
CA ALA A 72 -6.33 27.39 -5.39
C ALA A 72 -7.60 26.54 -5.31
N ALA A 73 -8.77 27.09 -5.65
CA ALA A 73 -10.03 26.33 -5.68
C ALA A 73 -10.02 25.17 -6.69
N SER A 74 -9.34 25.33 -7.83
CA SER A 74 -9.20 24.23 -8.80
C SER A 74 -8.29 23.11 -8.26
N THR A 75 -7.20 23.47 -7.58
CA THR A 75 -6.32 22.51 -6.91
C THR A 75 -7.07 21.77 -5.80
N ALA A 76 -7.84 22.48 -4.98
CA ALA A 76 -8.69 21.86 -3.96
C ALA A 76 -9.71 20.86 -4.56
N SER A 77 -10.32 21.20 -5.71
CA SER A 77 -11.22 20.30 -6.42
C SER A 77 -10.52 19.05 -6.95
N ILE A 78 -9.24 19.15 -7.35
CA ILE A 78 -8.44 18.00 -7.79
C ILE A 78 -8.19 17.07 -6.60
N TYR A 79 -7.80 17.60 -5.44
CA TYR A 79 -7.62 16.78 -4.22
C TYR A 79 -8.93 16.10 -3.81
N GLN A 80 -10.04 16.82 -3.79
CA GLN A 80 -11.34 16.23 -3.48
C GLN A 80 -11.74 15.13 -4.47
N ALA A 81 -11.52 15.36 -5.76
CA ALA A 81 -11.83 14.38 -6.80
C ALA A 81 -10.86 13.18 -6.80
N GLY A 82 -9.61 13.36 -6.42
CA GLY A 82 -8.60 12.32 -6.32
C GLY A 82 -8.69 11.56 -4.99
N THR A 83 -8.14 12.15 -3.93
CA THR A 83 -8.03 11.52 -2.60
C THR A 83 -9.39 11.13 -2.03
N GLY A 84 -10.42 11.98 -2.19
CA GLY A 84 -11.78 11.66 -1.74
C GLY A 84 -12.36 10.41 -2.40
N ASN A 85 -12.07 10.16 -3.67
CA ASN A 85 -12.52 8.94 -4.34
C ASN A 85 -11.65 7.71 -4.00
N VAL A 86 -10.35 7.86 -3.71
CA VAL A 86 -9.54 6.78 -3.14
C VAL A 86 -10.13 6.31 -1.81
N VAL A 87 -10.48 7.23 -0.91
CA VAL A 87 -11.15 6.90 0.36
C VAL A 87 -12.48 6.18 0.12
N ARG A 88 -13.27 6.61 -0.88
CA ARG A 88 -14.51 5.91 -1.27
C ARG A 88 -14.27 4.48 -1.74
N VAL A 89 -13.20 4.25 -2.51
CA VAL A 89 -12.80 2.91 -2.93
C VAL A 89 -12.46 2.07 -1.70
N PHE A 90 -11.60 2.57 -0.81
CA PHE A 90 -11.24 1.84 0.41
C PHE A 90 -12.46 1.49 1.29
N ASN A 91 -13.37 2.44 1.47
CA ASN A 91 -14.62 2.19 2.18
C ASN A 91 -15.51 1.14 1.50
N ARG A 92 -15.57 1.14 0.16
CA ARG A 92 -16.39 0.17 -0.59
C ARG A 92 -15.88 -1.26 -0.45
N PHE A 93 -14.56 -1.43 -0.27
CA PHE A 93 -13.93 -2.71 0.03
C PHE A 93 -13.75 -2.96 1.53
N GLU A 94 -14.49 -2.23 2.36
CA GLU A 94 -14.57 -2.44 3.81
C GLU A 94 -13.19 -2.41 4.49
N ALA A 95 -12.36 -1.42 4.17
CA ALA A 95 -11.11 -1.21 4.88
C ALA A 95 -11.37 -1.00 6.37
N ASP A 96 -10.62 -1.70 7.20
CA ASP A 96 -10.79 -1.66 8.66
C ASP A 96 -10.23 -0.37 9.27
N PHE A 97 -9.29 0.28 8.56
CA PHE A 97 -8.78 1.60 8.90
C PHE A 97 -8.39 2.37 7.64
N ILE A 98 -8.64 3.66 7.63
CA ILE A 98 -8.25 4.58 6.55
C ILE A 98 -7.66 5.83 7.19
N ALA A 99 -6.51 6.29 6.66
CA ALA A 99 -5.97 7.61 6.97
C ALA A 99 -5.64 8.38 5.69
N ILE A 100 -5.94 9.68 5.70
CA ILE A 100 -5.58 10.59 4.63
C ILE A 100 -4.26 11.26 5.01
N GLN A 101 -3.31 11.26 4.10
CA GLN A 101 -2.00 11.87 4.27
C GLN A 101 -1.73 12.83 3.10
N GLY A 102 -2.11 14.08 3.29
CA GLY A 102 -1.98 15.11 2.24
C GLY A 102 -2.81 14.80 1.00
N ASP A 103 -2.14 14.47 -0.09
CA ASP A 103 -2.70 14.16 -1.39
C ASP A 103 -2.93 12.66 -1.63
N GLY A 104 -2.52 11.84 -0.68
CA GLY A 104 -2.69 10.38 -0.69
C GLY A 104 -3.55 9.88 0.46
N ALA A 105 -3.76 8.58 0.48
CA ALA A 105 -4.39 7.87 1.58
C ALA A 105 -3.82 6.46 1.71
N PHE A 106 -3.85 5.92 2.92
CA PHE A 106 -3.61 4.49 3.09
C PHE A 106 -4.78 3.82 3.80
N ALA A 107 -4.93 2.55 3.53
CA ALA A 107 -5.91 1.69 4.16
C ALA A 107 -5.27 0.44 4.72
N LEU A 108 -5.82 -0.06 5.82
CA LEU A 108 -5.44 -1.32 6.43
C LEU A 108 -6.61 -2.28 6.39
N PHE A 109 -6.30 -3.54 6.10
CA PHE A 109 -7.26 -4.63 6.03
C PHE A 109 -6.77 -5.78 6.90
N TRP A 110 -7.62 -6.27 7.81
CA TRP A 110 -7.37 -7.45 8.62
C TRP A 110 -8.63 -8.31 8.73
N GLY A 111 -8.54 -9.46 9.39
CA GLY A 111 -9.65 -10.36 9.54
C GLY A 111 -10.04 -11.12 8.28
N GLU A 112 -11.32 -11.36 8.10
CA GLU A 112 -11.84 -12.19 7.02
C GLU A 112 -11.63 -11.54 5.64
N LYS A 113 -11.17 -12.32 4.69
CA LYS A 113 -10.96 -11.90 3.29
C LYS A 113 -10.14 -10.61 3.13
N ASN A 114 -9.25 -10.33 4.08
CA ASN A 114 -8.43 -9.11 4.07
C ASN A 114 -7.60 -8.97 2.79
N PHE A 115 -7.04 -10.08 2.28
CA PHE A 115 -6.27 -10.08 1.04
C PHE A 115 -7.14 -9.77 -0.18
N GLU A 116 -8.27 -10.44 -0.28
CA GLU A 116 -9.22 -10.27 -1.38
C GLU A 116 -9.74 -8.83 -1.42
N ARG A 117 -10.11 -8.28 -0.27
CA ARG A 117 -10.57 -6.88 -0.13
C ARG A 117 -9.46 -5.89 -0.49
N ALA A 118 -8.25 -6.07 0.04
CA ALA A 118 -7.11 -5.19 -0.20
C ALA A 118 -6.67 -5.19 -1.67
N MET A 119 -6.58 -6.37 -2.30
CA MET A 119 -6.18 -6.47 -3.70
C MET A 119 -7.22 -5.87 -4.63
N CYS A 120 -8.51 -6.16 -4.39
CA CYS A 120 -9.58 -5.54 -5.17
C CYS A 120 -9.59 -4.01 -5.01
N ALA A 121 -9.35 -3.49 -3.82
CA ALA A 121 -9.22 -2.06 -3.57
C ALA A 121 -8.04 -1.45 -4.34
N ALA A 122 -6.86 -2.06 -4.27
CA ALA A 122 -5.65 -1.59 -4.94
C ALA A 122 -5.81 -1.50 -6.46
N ILE A 123 -6.32 -2.57 -7.10
CA ILE A 123 -6.56 -2.60 -8.54
C ILE A 123 -7.67 -1.62 -8.94
N THR A 124 -8.68 -1.42 -8.08
CA THR A 124 -9.75 -0.44 -8.33
C THR A 124 -9.24 1.00 -8.24
N VAL A 125 -8.34 1.31 -7.29
CA VAL A 125 -7.67 2.62 -7.23
C VAL A 125 -6.87 2.86 -8.50
N ARG A 126 -6.11 1.89 -8.97
CA ARG A 126 -5.37 1.97 -10.24
C ARG A 126 -6.31 2.22 -11.42
N THR A 127 -7.42 1.49 -11.52
CA THR A 127 -8.41 1.64 -12.59
C THR A 127 -9.09 3.01 -12.54
N PHE A 128 -9.43 3.49 -11.35
CA PHE A 128 -9.95 4.83 -11.12
C PHE A 128 -8.92 5.89 -11.54
N SER A 129 -7.65 5.70 -11.19
CA SER A 129 -6.56 6.64 -11.50
C SER A 129 -6.48 6.93 -12.99
N GLN A 130 -6.59 5.94 -13.84
CA GLN A 130 -6.58 6.12 -15.29
C GLN A 130 -7.71 7.07 -15.76
N LYS A 131 -8.94 6.80 -15.33
CA LYS A 131 -10.10 7.66 -15.68
C LYS A 131 -9.96 9.07 -15.09
N PHE A 132 -9.39 9.19 -13.91
CA PHE A 132 -9.11 10.48 -13.25
C PHE A 132 -8.07 11.28 -14.03
N SER A 133 -6.95 10.66 -14.40
CA SER A 133 -5.87 11.27 -15.18
C SER A 133 -6.36 11.77 -16.52
N GLU A 134 -7.09 10.95 -17.27
CA GLU A 134 -7.67 11.31 -18.58
C GLU A 134 -8.58 12.56 -18.48
N ARG A 135 -9.39 12.65 -17.41
CA ARG A 135 -10.25 13.82 -17.17
C ARG A 135 -9.45 15.08 -16.84
N LEU A 136 -8.37 14.94 -16.07
CA LEU A 136 -7.49 16.06 -15.74
C LEU A 136 -6.74 16.56 -16.99
N GLU A 137 -6.16 15.64 -17.76
CA GLU A 137 -5.42 15.95 -18.99
C GLU A 137 -6.35 16.61 -20.04
N LYS A 138 -7.60 16.16 -20.16
CA LYS A 138 -8.59 16.80 -21.02
C LYS A 138 -8.93 18.23 -20.57
N LYS A 139 -9.01 18.46 -19.25
CA LYS A 139 -9.40 19.78 -18.71
C LYS A 139 -8.22 20.76 -18.65
N TRP A 140 -7.01 20.24 -18.42
CA TRP A 140 -5.77 21.03 -18.29
C TRP A 140 -4.62 20.35 -19.07
N PRO A 141 -4.61 20.44 -20.41
CA PRO A 141 -3.66 19.70 -21.25
C PRO A 141 -2.19 20.04 -20.99
N ASP A 142 -1.92 21.30 -20.61
CA ASP A 142 -0.57 21.80 -20.33
C ASP A 142 -0.10 21.55 -18.88
N SER A 143 -0.93 20.88 -18.07
CA SER A 143 -0.57 20.58 -16.68
C SER A 143 0.34 19.36 -16.58
N PRO A 144 1.18 19.29 -15.53
CA PRO A 144 1.94 18.08 -15.26
C PRO A 144 1.04 16.86 -15.19
N LYS A 145 1.47 15.77 -15.82
CA LYS A 145 0.76 14.49 -15.77
C LYS A 145 0.78 13.96 -14.35
N THR A 146 -0.40 13.58 -13.87
CA THR A 146 -0.60 13.04 -12.53
C THR A 146 -1.46 11.79 -12.57
N GLY A 147 -1.50 11.06 -11.47
CA GLY A 147 -2.27 9.84 -11.26
C GLY A 147 -1.79 9.11 -10.02
N PHE A 148 -2.57 8.20 -9.51
CA PHE A 148 -2.21 7.47 -8.30
C PHE A 148 -1.19 6.37 -8.60
N LYS A 149 -0.24 6.24 -7.68
CA LYS A 149 0.71 5.16 -7.51
C LYS A 149 0.23 4.33 -6.33
N VAL A 150 0.24 3.02 -6.46
CA VAL A 150 -0.30 2.14 -5.41
C VAL A 150 0.76 1.15 -4.96
N GLY A 151 0.92 1.02 -3.64
CA GLY A 151 1.76 0.01 -3.02
C GLY A 151 0.97 -0.88 -2.08
N VAL A 152 1.27 -2.18 -2.07
CA VAL A 152 0.62 -3.15 -1.19
C VAL A 152 1.67 -4.00 -0.48
N ALA A 153 1.54 -4.12 0.83
CA ALA A 153 2.41 -4.97 1.66
C ALA A 153 1.61 -5.68 2.75
N GLU A 154 2.10 -6.85 3.15
CA GLU A 154 1.48 -7.66 4.22
C GLU A 154 2.43 -7.81 5.42
N GLY A 155 1.87 -7.98 6.61
CA GLY A 155 2.66 -8.34 7.78
C GLY A 155 1.96 -8.10 9.11
N ARG A 156 2.78 -7.96 10.15
CA ARG A 156 2.33 -7.71 11.51
C ARG A 156 2.47 -6.24 11.85
N LEU A 157 1.48 -5.70 12.56
CA LEU A 157 1.49 -4.35 13.11
C LEU A 157 1.27 -4.38 14.63
N LEU A 158 1.87 -3.41 15.28
CA LEU A 158 1.50 -2.98 16.64
C LEU A 158 0.77 -1.65 16.50
N VAL A 159 -0.27 -1.46 17.31
CA VAL A 159 -1.06 -0.23 17.30
C VAL A 159 -1.38 0.24 18.70
N LYS A 160 -1.29 1.57 18.88
CA LYS A 160 -1.67 2.30 20.09
C LYS A 160 -2.14 3.69 19.65
N ARG A 161 -3.01 4.35 20.42
CA ARG A 161 -3.22 5.78 20.25
C ARG A 161 -2.08 6.56 20.89
N VAL A 162 -1.60 7.57 20.19
CA VAL A 162 -0.56 8.50 20.66
C VAL A 162 -1.07 9.92 20.49
N GLY A 163 -0.75 10.79 21.42
CA GLY A 163 -1.15 12.20 21.41
C GLY A 163 -1.43 12.71 22.83
N THR A 164 -2.02 13.89 22.93
CA THR A 164 -2.31 14.56 24.21
C THR A 164 -3.31 13.76 25.05
N LEU A 165 -2.93 13.42 26.27
CA LEU A 165 -3.79 12.70 27.21
C LEU A 165 -5.12 13.44 27.41
N ARG A 166 -6.23 12.68 27.41
CA ARG A 166 -7.60 13.18 27.61
C ARG A 166 -8.15 14.11 26.51
N ASN A 167 -7.40 14.37 25.45
CA ASN A 167 -7.87 15.10 24.27
C ASN A 167 -7.93 14.16 23.06
N ARG A 168 -9.12 13.64 22.73
CA ARG A 168 -9.33 12.68 21.65
C ARG A 168 -9.03 13.27 20.26
N ASP A 169 -9.24 14.55 20.09
CA ASP A 169 -9.03 15.22 18.80
C ASP A 169 -7.54 15.40 18.47
N GLU A 170 -6.68 15.24 19.48
CA GLU A 170 -5.22 15.27 19.35
C GLU A 170 -4.59 13.87 19.48
N GLN A 171 -5.38 12.82 19.30
CA GLN A 171 -4.90 11.44 19.42
C GLN A 171 -5.16 10.67 18.14
N GLU A 172 -4.09 10.11 17.58
CA GLU A 172 -4.15 9.29 16.37
C GLU A 172 -3.62 7.87 16.62
N PRO A 173 -4.17 6.85 15.93
CA PRO A 173 -3.58 5.52 15.91
C PRO A 173 -2.19 5.56 15.26
N VAL A 174 -1.17 5.12 15.98
CA VAL A 174 0.18 4.91 15.44
C VAL A 174 0.35 3.42 15.13
N TRP A 175 0.67 3.13 13.88
CA TRP A 175 0.82 1.79 13.34
C TRP A 175 2.31 1.47 13.19
N ALA A 176 2.87 0.76 14.14
CA ALA A 176 4.28 0.39 14.16
C ALA A 176 4.49 -1.00 13.54
N GLY A 177 5.23 -1.05 12.43
CA GLY A 177 5.56 -2.30 11.74
C GLY A 177 5.86 -2.12 10.25
N LYS A 178 6.21 -3.23 9.60
CA LYS A 178 6.65 -3.24 8.20
C LYS A 178 5.55 -2.88 7.19
N PRO A 179 4.29 -3.38 7.30
CA PRO A 179 3.31 -3.26 6.21
C PRO A 179 3.08 -1.85 5.70
N VAL A 180 2.82 -0.88 6.59
CA VAL A 180 2.57 0.52 6.18
C VAL A 180 3.79 1.13 5.49
N ASN A 181 4.97 0.95 6.10
CA ASN A 181 6.22 1.47 5.56
C ASN A 181 6.59 0.82 4.21
N TYR A 182 6.39 -0.48 4.08
CA TYR A 182 6.74 -1.22 2.86
C TYR A 182 5.76 -0.91 1.72
N ALA A 183 4.46 -0.81 2.02
CA ALA A 183 3.47 -0.34 1.05
C ALA A 183 3.77 1.09 0.59
N ALA A 184 4.19 1.98 1.49
CA ALA A 184 4.60 3.34 1.11
C ALA A 184 5.83 3.34 0.19
N LYS A 185 6.86 2.51 0.49
CA LYS A 185 8.04 2.37 -0.37
C LYS A 185 7.70 1.74 -1.74
N ALA A 186 6.80 0.76 -1.76
CA ALA A 186 6.28 0.19 -3.00
C ALA A 186 5.54 1.25 -3.83
N ALA A 187 4.67 2.06 -3.21
CA ALA A 187 4.00 3.17 -3.89
C ALA A 187 4.98 4.23 -4.40
N GLN A 188 6.06 4.53 -3.64
CA GLN A 188 7.10 5.46 -4.09
C GLN A 188 7.88 4.95 -5.31
N ALA A 189 8.11 3.63 -5.38
CA ALA A 189 8.77 2.98 -6.51
C ALA A 189 7.89 2.88 -7.76
N ALA A 190 6.57 2.95 -7.60
CA ALA A 190 5.61 2.89 -8.70
C ALA A 190 5.53 4.20 -9.48
N GLU A 191 5.20 4.09 -10.75
CA GLU A 191 4.77 5.19 -11.59
C GLU A 191 3.24 5.40 -11.49
N ARG A 192 2.72 6.45 -12.12
CA ARG A 192 1.27 6.67 -12.15
C ARG A 192 0.55 5.47 -12.78
N GLU A 193 -0.57 5.09 -12.21
CA GLU A 193 -1.39 3.99 -12.71
C GLU A 193 -0.71 2.62 -12.63
N GLU A 194 0.24 2.48 -11.69
CA GLU A 194 0.89 1.23 -11.37
C GLU A 194 0.55 0.77 -9.95
N VAL A 195 0.51 -0.55 -9.78
CA VAL A 195 0.42 -1.20 -8.47
C VAL A 195 1.68 -2.03 -8.26
N ILE A 196 2.39 -1.78 -7.17
CA ILE A 196 3.50 -2.64 -6.75
C ILE A 196 3.09 -3.38 -5.48
N VAL A 197 3.28 -4.70 -5.50
CA VAL A 197 3.08 -5.56 -4.34
C VAL A 197 4.41 -6.11 -3.86
N THR A 198 4.57 -6.28 -2.55
CA THR A 198 5.76 -6.90 -1.94
C THR A 198 5.77 -8.42 -2.14
N GLY A 199 6.91 -9.06 -1.83
CA GLY A 199 7.11 -10.50 -2.05
C GLY A 199 6.05 -11.38 -1.43
N SER A 200 5.69 -11.17 -0.16
CA SER A 200 4.67 -11.98 0.52
C SER A 200 3.26 -11.81 -0.06
N VAL A 201 2.93 -10.59 -0.50
CA VAL A 201 1.67 -10.35 -1.19
C VAL A 201 1.65 -11.06 -2.54
N TRP A 202 2.78 -11.05 -3.26
CA TRP A 202 2.92 -11.77 -4.51
C TRP A 202 2.69 -13.28 -4.36
N ASP A 203 3.23 -13.91 -3.33
CA ASP A 203 3.04 -15.34 -3.04
C ASP A 203 1.57 -15.76 -2.91
N ARG A 204 0.70 -14.79 -2.61
CA ARG A 204 -0.76 -14.99 -2.59
C ARG A 204 -1.40 -14.67 -3.94
N VAL A 205 -0.97 -13.61 -4.63
CA VAL A 205 -1.46 -13.21 -5.96
C VAL A 205 -1.23 -14.31 -6.97
N GLU A 206 -0.03 -14.91 -7.04
CA GLU A 206 0.31 -15.94 -8.03
C GLU A 206 -0.55 -17.20 -7.92
N LYS A 207 -1.18 -17.43 -6.76
CA LYS A 207 -2.09 -18.55 -6.51
C LYS A 207 -3.54 -18.27 -6.91
N ASN A 208 -3.83 -17.05 -7.40
CA ASN A 208 -5.17 -16.62 -7.79
C ASN A 208 -5.19 -16.24 -9.28
N ASP A 209 -5.81 -17.07 -10.09
CA ASP A 209 -5.86 -16.91 -11.56
C ASP A 209 -6.58 -15.62 -12.00
N TYR A 210 -7.52 -15.10 -11.19
CA TYR A 210 -8.22 -13.84 -11.47
C TYR A 210 -7.36 -12.61 -11.26
N LEU A 211 -6.29 -12.72 -10.43
CA LEU A 211 -5.35 -11.66 -10.14
C LEU A 211 -4.04 -11.79 -10.93
N ALA A 212 -3.61 -13.03 -11.22
CA ALA A 212 -2.30 -13.29 -11.80
C ALA A 212 -2.29 -13.33 -13.34
N ILE A 213 -3.45 -13.63 -13.97
CA ILE A 213 -3.52 -13.96 -15.38
C ILE A 213 -4.51 -13.03 -16.10
N SER A 214 -4.14 -12.57 -17.28
CA SER A 214 -5.01 -11.78 -18.15
C SER A 214 -6.38 -12.43 -18.37
N CYS A 215 -7.41 -11.62 -18.61
CA CYS A 215 -8.73 -12.08 -19.03
C CYS A 215 -8.75 -12.65 -20.44
N GLY A 216 -7.72 -12.35 -21.28
CA GLY A 216 -7.64 -12.80 -22.66
C GLY A 216 -8.46 -11.98 -23.66
N CYS A 217 -8.94 -10.79 -23.26
CA CYS A 217 -9.58 -9.87 -24.21
C CYS A 217 -8.61 -9.45 -25.33
N PRO A 218 -9.10 -9.26 -26.58
CA PRO A 218 -8.26 -8.93 -27.75
C PRO A 218 -7.40 -7.67 -27.54
N ASP A 219 -7.93 -6.67 -26.84
CA ASP A 219 -7.26 -5.39 -26.57
C ASP A 219 -6.53 -5.38 -25.21
N GLY A 220 -6.48 -6.51 -24.52
CA GLY A 220 -5.82 -6.67 -23.23
C GLY A 220 -4.41 -7.26 -23.32
N PRO A 221 -3.68 -7.33 -22.22
CA PRO A 221 -2.37 -7.97 -22.16
C PRO A 221 -2.49 -9.47 -22.46
N SER A 222 -1.53 -10.02 -23.23
CA SER A 222 -1.64 -11.36 -23.82
C SER A 222 -1.56 -12.52 -22.82
N THR A 223 -0.79 -12.39 -21.73
CA THR A 223 -0.59 -13.50 -20.77
C THR A 223 -0.36 -13.00 -19.34
N GLY A 224 0.89 -12.88 -18.91
CA GLY A 224 1.26 -12.35 -17.60
C GLY A 224 1.09 -10.83 -17.54
N ILE A 225 0.36 -10.39 -16.54
CA ILE A 225 0.07 -8.96 -16.33
C ILE A 225 1.00 -8.33 -15.28
N TRP A 226 1.87 -9.13 -14.67
CA TRP A 226 2.81 -8.71 -13.65
C TRP A 226 4.25 -8.79 -14.13
N LYS A 227 5.05 -7.78 -13.75
CA LYS A 227 6.49 -7.70 -14.04
C LYS A 227 7.28 -7.77 -12.74
N ASN A 228 8.49 -8.33 -12.79
CA ASN A 228 9.41 -8.29 -11.66
C ASN A 228 9.88 -6.86 -11.43
N VAL A 229 9.89 -6.44 -10.18
CA VAL A 229 10.42 -5.15 -9.76
C VAL A 229 11.15 -5.31 -8.42
N GLU A 230 12.24 -4.59 -8.25
CA GLU A 230 12.91 -4.43 -6.98
C GLU A 230 12.39 -3.16 -6.30
N ILE A 231 11.96 -3.28 -5.05
CA ILE A 231 11.47 -2.14 -4.26
C ILE A 231 12.69 -1.51 -3.56
N PRO A 232 13.09 -0.30 -3.96
CA PRO A 232 14.28 0.35 -3.40
C PRO A 232 14.05 0.77 -1.93
N ASN A 233 15.14 0.98 -1.22
CA ASN A 233 15.12 1.44 0.17
C ASN A 233 14.46 0.47 1.17
N LEU A 234 14.33 -0.79 0.82
CA LEU A 234 14.14 -1.88 1.77
C LEU A 234 15.52 -2.44 2.15
N PRO A 235 15.65 -3.12 3.32
CA PRO A 235 16.92 -3.78 3.67
C PRO A 235 17.35 -4.78 2.58
N ASP A 236 18.65 -4.90 2.34
CA ASP A 236 19.22 -5.69 1.23
C ASP A 236 18.81 -7.17 1.26
N ASP A 237 18.64 -7.74 2.45
CA ASP A 237 18.23 -9.14 2.65
C ASP A 237 16.72 -9.33 2.87
N GLU A 238 15.92 -8.28 2.66
CA GLU A 238 14.47 -8.34 2.89
C GLU A 238 13.75 -9.00 1.72
N PRO A 239 13.14 -10.19 1.90
CA PRO A 239 12.40 -10.89 0.84
C PRO A 239 11.28 -10.07 0.22
N GLU A 240 10.73 -9.13 0.99
CA GLU A 240 9.67 -8.22 0.54
C GLU A 240 10.14 -7.24 -0.56
N ALA A 241 11.46 -7.02 -0.71
CA ALA A 241 12.03 -6.19 -1.76
C ALA A 241 11.85 -6.77 -3.17
N GLN A 242 11.66 -8.09 -3.28
CA GLN A 242 11.38 -8.78 -4.54
C GLN A 242 9.90 -8.67 -4.89
N GLY A 243 9.50 -7.49 -5.29
CA GLY A 243 8.11 -7.16 -5.59
C GLY A 243 7.65 -7.54 -7.01
N ARG A 244 6.38 -7.25 -7.27
CA ARG A 244 5.77 -7.34 -8.60
C ARG A 244 4.96 -6.09 -8.91
N LEU A 245 5.06 -5.68 -10.14
CA LEU A 245 4.41 -4.49 -10.69
C LEU A 245 3.28 -4.90 -11.64
N LEU A 246 2.11 -4.33 -11.44
CA LEU A 246 0.93 -4.44 -12.30
C LEU A 246 0.66 -3.10 -12.98
N GLU A 247 0.66 -3.08 -14.32
CA GLU A 247 0.27 -1.93 -15.14
C GLU A 247 -1.20 -1.99 -15.59
N ALA A 248 -1.84 -3.16 -15.46
CA ALA A 248 -3.23 -3.37 -15.88
C ALA A 248 -4.23 -2.98 -14.78
N GLY A 249 -5.36 -2.40 -15.18
CA GLY A 249 -6.52 -2.24 -14.31
C GLY A 249 -7.55 -3.34 -14.52
N TRP A 250 -8.72 -3.18 -13.91
CA TRP A 250 -9.86 -4.03 -14.24
C TRP A 250 -10.23 -3.89 -15.70
N CYS A 251 -10.41 -5.02 -16.39
CA CYS A 251 -10.92 -5.06 -17.74
C CYS A 251 -12.35 -4.52 -17.77
N GLU A 252 -12.69 -3.70 -18.77
CA GLU A 252 -14.04 -3.14 -18.89
C GLU A 252 -15.12 -4.22 -19.07
N THR A 253 -14.77 -5.36 -19.70
CA THR A 253 -15.71 -6.46 -19.95
C THR A 253 -15.81 -7.42 -18.74
N HIS A 254 -14.66 -7.80 -18.15
CA HIS A 254 -14.60 -8.87 -17.13
C HIS A 254 -14.27 -8.37 -15.73
N GLY A 255 -14.01 -7.06 -15.55
CA GLY A 255 -13.51 -6.53 -14.27
C GLY A 255 -14.49 -6.75 -13.12
N ASP A 256 -15.78 -6.58 -13.36
CA ASP A 256 -16.80 -6.81 -12.35
C ASP A 256 -16.87 -8.30 -11.95
N GLU A 257 -16.89 -9.20 -12.92
CA GLU A 257 -16.86 -10.65 -12.70
C GLU A 257 -15.62 -11.07 -11.90
N PHE A 258 -14.42 -10.58 -12.31
CA PHE A 258 -13.17 -10.96 -11.67
C PHE A 258 -13.06 -10.41 -10.25
N CYS A 259 -13.44 -9.17 -10.05
CA CYS A 259 -13.47 -8.57 -8.73
C CYS A 259 -14.40 -9.37 -7.78
N ASN A 260 -15.61 -9.69 -8.23
CA ASN A 260 -16.57 -10.47 -7.45
C ASN A 260 -16.10 -11.91 -7.20
N ALA A 261 -15.44 -12.55 -8.18
CA ALA A 261 -14.84 -13.87 -8.01
C ALA A 261 -13.75 -13.86 -6.92
N VAL A 262 -12.85 -12.87 -6.94
CA VAL A 262 -11.83 -12.70 -5.90
C VAL A 262 -12.48 -12.48 -4.53
N LEU A 263 -13.43 -11.56 -4.41
CA LEU A 263 -14.13 -11.27 -3.15
C LEU A 263 -14.92 -12.49 -2.63
N SER A 264 -15.39 -13.36 -3.52
CA SER A 264 -16.03 -14.62 -3.15
C SER A 264 -15.04 -15.68 -2.68
N GLY A 265 -13.73 -15.46 -2.85
CA GLY A 265 -12.67 -16.39 -2.48
C GLY A 265 -12.32 -17.39 -3.59
N LEU A 266 -12.84 -17.20 -4.81
CA LEU A 266 -12.47 -18.03 -5.95
C LEU A 266 -11.03 -17.74 -6.38
N ARG A 267 -10.28 -18.80 -6.70
CA ARG A 267 -8.86 -18.71 -7.05
C ARG A 267 -8.52 -19.33 -8.40
N LYS A 268 -9.38 -20.20 -8.93
CA LYS A 268 -9.12 -20.96 -10.15
C LYS A 268 -10.13 -20.59 -11.23
N ARG A 269 -9.61 -20.43 -12.45
CA ARG A 269 -10.40 -20.21 -13.67
C ARG A 269 -10.31 -21.44 -14.56
N GLU A 270 -11.41 -21.78 -15.21
CA GLU A 270 -11.44 -22.81 -16.23
C GLU A 270 -10.76 -22.35 -17.52
N GLY A 271 -10.16 -23.26 -18.26
CA GLY A 271 -9.55 -23.00 -19.55
C GLY A 271 -8.25 -22.18 -19.57
N VAL A 272 -7.66 -21.88 -18.38
CA VAL A 272 -6.41 -21.09 -18.28
C VAL A 272 -5.18 -21.90 -17.91
N ASP A 273 -5.24 -23.24 -17.95
CA ASP A 273 -4.12 -24.10 -17.51
C ASP A 273 -2.83 -23.84 -18.29
N GLN A 274 -2.92 -23.65 -19.60
CA GLN A 274 -1.76 -23.34 -20.44
C GLN A 274 -1.18 -21.95 -20.11
N LEU A 275 -2.04 -20.95 -19.89
CA LEU A 275 -1.62 -19.61 -19.50
C LEU A 275 -0.97 -19.62 -18.12
N ARG A 276 -1.52 -20.37 -17.17
CA ARG A 276 -0.96 -20.57 -15.84
C ARG A 276 0.43 -21.18 -15.91
N ALA A 277 0.61 -22.26 -16.68
CA ALA A 277 1.89 -22.88 -16.90
C ALA A 277 2.91 -21.93 -17.52
N ALA A 278 2.50 -21.12 -18.50
CA ALA A 278 3.37 -20.13 -19.14
C ALA A 278 3.81 -19.02 -18.16
N VAL A 279 2.89 -18.53 -17.33
CA VAL A 279 3.22 -17.54 -16.28
C VAL A 279 4.21 -18.12 -15.26
N GLN A 280 3.99 -19.35 -14.79
CA GLN A 280 4.87 -20.03 -13.85
C GLN A 280 6.27 -20.27 -14.45
N MET A 281 6.36 -20.69 -15.72
CA MET A 281 7.66 -20.85 -16.40
C MET A 281 8.41 -19.54 -16.52
N SER A 282 7.75 -18.46 -16.93
CA SER A 282 8.38 -17.14 -17.03
C SER A 282 8.91 -16.64 -15.67
N GLN A 283 8.21 -16.94 -14.59
CA GLN A 283 8.64 -16.59 -13.24
C GLN A 283 9.83 -17.43 -12.79
N PHE A 284 9.83 -18.70 -13.09
CA PHE A 284 10.97 -19.60 -12.81
C PHE A 284 12.22 -19.15 -13.54
N GLU A 285 12.11 -18.84 -14.84
CA GLU A 285 13.22 -18.31 -15.63
C GLU A 285 13.76 -16.99 -15.06
N SER A 286 12.86 -16.10 -14.62
CA SER A 286 13.23 -14.83 -13.99
C SER A 286 13.95 -15.05 -12.65
N ALA A 287 13.51 -15.99 -11.84
CA ALA A 287 14.14 -16.33 -10.56
C ALA A 287 15.54 -16.98 -10.77
N VAL A 288 15.67 -17.83 -11.77
CA VAL A 288 16.97 -18.40 -12.16
C VAL A 288 17.92 -17.35 -12.68
N ALA A 289 17.43 -16.43 -13.51
CA ALA A 289 18.22 -15.29 -14.02
C ALA A 289 18.68 -14.37 -12.89
N ALA A 290 17.81 -14.07 -11.92
CA ALA A 290 18.14 -13.26 -10.75
C ALA A 290 19.23 -13.93 -9.88
N LYS A 291 19.09 -15.23 -9.59
CA LYS A 291 20.12 -15.99 -8.88
C LYS A 291 21.46 -16.02 -9.62
N ALA A 292 21.43 -16.18 -10.95
CA ALA A 292 22.62 -16.17 -11.77
C ALA A 292 23.31 -14.80 -11.78
N ARG A 293 22.53 -13.71 -11.76
CA ARG A 293 23.03 -12.33 -11.64
C ARG A 293 23.72 -12.11 -10.29
N MET A 294 23.04 -12.43 -9.18
CA MET A 294 23.63 -12.35 -7.83
C MET A 294 24.93 -13.17 -7.70
N ALA A 295 24.95 -14.38 -8.28
CA ALA A 295 26.15 -15.21 -8.26
C ALA A 295 27.31 -14.62 -9.08
N ARG A 296 27.05 -13.85 -10.14
CA ARG A 296 28.09 -13.14 -10.91
C ARG A 296 28.58 -11.89 -10.18
N GLU A 297 27.68 -11.13 -9.56
CA GLU A 297 28.01 -9.95 -8.76
C GLU A 297 28.89 -10.33 -7.56
N ASN A 298 28.55 -11.41 -6.84
CA ASN A 298 29.34 -11.93 -5.73
C ASN A 298 30.73 -12.48 -6.13
N ARG A 299 30.90 -12.96 -7.37
CA ARG A 299 32.25 -13.36 -7.89
C ARG A 299 33.13 -12.17 -8.24
N ASN A 300 32.53 -11.03 -8.60
CA ASN A 300 33.27 -9.82 -8.94
C ASN A 300 33.68 -9.00 -7.71
N VAL A 301 33.11 -9.28 -6.54
CA VAL A 301 33.55 -8.77 -5.24
C VAL A 301 34.49 -9.83 -4.64
N GLY A 302 35.68 -9.97 -5.22
CA GLY A 302 36.74 -10.82 -4.66
C GLY A 302 37.17 -10.35 -3.27
N PRO A 303 37.76 -11.24 -2.44
CA PRO A 303 38.16 -10.89 -1.09
C PRO A 303 39.15 -9.70 -1.13
N ARG A 304 38.81 -8.65 -0.40
CA ARG A 304 39.75 -7.56 -0.06
C ARG A 304 40.63 -8.00 1.10
#